data_aa16503d6298c13143acfd634f2a189b
#
_entry.id   aa16503d6298c13143acfd634f2a189b
#
_cell.length_a   1.000
_cell.length_b   1.000
_cell.length_c   1.000
_cell.angle_alpha   90.00
_cell.angle_beta   90.00
_cell.angle_gamma   90.00
#
_symmetry.space_group_name_H-M   'P 1'
#
loop_
_entity.id
_entity.type
_entity.pdbx_description
1 polymer ?
#
loop_
_entity_poly.entity_id
_entity_poly.type
_entity_poly.pdbx_seq_one_letter_code
_entity_poly.pdbx_strand_id
1 'polypeptide(L)'
;MATDKVIPMTRPEDRHVHAEHDGKVDNQTVHVSKSAGHQVTWFSARKAVIAFSSPSGSPFEETIFHVPAGGSVSSGPAKPTAEAEKHYKYSVVGEKGVNDPTVIIHN
;
A
#
# COMPACT_ATOMS: atom_id res chain seq x y z
N MET A 1 -1.99 -5.34 31.78
CA MET A 1 -1.69 -5.22 31.14
C MET A 1 -1.25 -5.12 30.45
N ALA A 2 -1.21 -5.14 30.48
CA ALA A 2 -0.73 -4.96 29.57
C ALA A 2 -0.43 -5.02 28.91
N THR A 3 -0.34 -5.25 28.77
CA THR A 3 0.00 -5.32 27.92
C THR A 3 0.21 -5.05 27.15
N ASP A 4 0.17 -5.06 27.04
CA ASP A 4 0.35 -4.84 26.16
C ASP A 4 0.81 -4.46 25.53
N LYS A 5 1.02 -4.51 25.80
CA LYS A 5 1.55 -4.15 25.00
C LYS A 5 2.53 -4.34 24.33
N VAL A 6 2.66 -5.19 24.62
CA VAL A 6 3.55 -5.48 23.55
C VAL A 6 3.20 -4.69 22.38
N ILE A 7 4.15 -4.00 21.86
CA ILE A 7 3.80 -3.06 20.86
C ILE A 7 4.07 -3.67 19.52
N PRO A 8 3.09 -4.03 18.76
CA PRO A 8 3.34 -4.43 17.41
C PRO A 8 3.94 -3.27 16.67
N MET A 9 4.78 -3.57 15.72
CA MET A 9 5.35 -2.57 14.86
C MET A 9 4.30 -1.87 14.05
N THR A 10 3.13 -2.46 13.94
CA THR A 10 2.10 -1.99 13.04
C THR A 10 0.80 -1.83 13.78
N ARG A 11 -0.03 -0.94 13.32
CA ARG A 11 -1.34 -0.73 13.90
C ARG A 11 -2.36 -1.58 13.16
N PRO A 12 -3.51 -1.91 13.81
CA PRO A 12 -4.51 -2.75 13.16
C PRO A 12 -5.01 -2.20 11.84
N GLU A 13 -5.01 -0.89 11.67
CA GLU A 13 -5.51 -0.26 10.45
C GLU A 13 -4.51 -0.29 9.32
N ASP A 14 -3.28 -0.73 9.54
CA ASP A 14 -2.28 -0.79 8.49
C ASP A 14 -2.44 -2.07 7.68
N ARG A 15 -2.35 -1.95 6.37
CA ARG A 15 -2.33 -3.08 5.45
C ARG A 15 -0.93 -3.22 4.90
N HIS A 16 -0.31 -4.36 5.11
CA HIS A 16 1.10 -4.54 4.76
C HIS A 16 1.25 -5.25 3.43
N VAL A 17 2.13 -4.74 2.60
CA VAL A 17 2.48 -5.35 1.32
C VAL A 17 3.99 -5.43 1.25
N HIS A 18 4.51 -6.64 1.06
CA HIS A 18 5.94 -6.87 0.90
C HIS A 18 6.22 -7.11 -0.56
N ALA A 19 7.12 -6.31 -1.13
CA ALA A 19 7.47 -6.39 -2.54
C ALA A 19 8.81 -7.06 -2.71
N GLU A 20 8.92 -7.88 -3.76
CA GLU A 20 10.16 -8.52 -4.14
C GLU A 20 10.84 -7.72 -5.25
N HIS A 21 12.09 -8.06 -5.53
CA HIS A 21 12.88 -7.29 -6.50
C HIS A 21 12.32 -7.36 -7.92
N ASP A 22 11.46 -8.33 -8.22
CA ASP A 22 10.80 -8.43 -9.52
C ASP A 22 9.44 -7.75 -9.54
N GLY A 23 9.07 -7.06 -8.47
CA GLY A 23 7.80 -6.36 -8.37
C GLY A 23 6.67 -7.19 -7.81
N LYS A 24 6.84 -8.49 -7.64
CA LYS A 24 5.78 -9.32 -7.06
C LYS A 24 5.53 -8.91 -5.62
N VAL A 25 4.28 -9.04 -5.21
CA VAL A 25 3.87 -8.66 -3.86
C VAL A 25 3.17 -9.86 -3.21
N ASP A 26 3.23 -9.90 -1.88
CA ASP A 26 2.57 -10.96 -1.11
C ASP A 26 1.06 -10.76 -1.07
N ASN A 27 0.59 -9.52 -1.14
CA ASN A 27 -0.84 -9.20 -1.16
C ASN A 27 -1.18 -8.51 -2.47
N GLN A 28 -1.68 -9.29 -3.43
CA GLN A 28 -2.00 -8.78 -4.75
C GLN A 28 -3.22 -7.85 -4.73
N THR A 29 -4.13 -8.06 -3.77
CA THR A 29 -5.31 -7.23 -3.60
C THR A 29 -5.41 -6.84 -2.13
N VAL A 30 -5.48 -5.53 -1.86
CA VAL A 30 -5.54 -5.00 -0.51
C VAL A 30 -6.84 -4.23 -0.36
N HIS A 31 -7.54 -4.45 0.75
CA HIS A 31 -8.81 -3.79 1.06
C HIS A 31 -8.55 -2.69 2.08
N VAL A 32 -8.99 -1.48 1.77
CA VAL A 32 -8.76 -0.29 2.60
C VAL A 32 -10.10 0.35 2.91
N SER A 33 -10.42 0.47 4.19
CA SER A 33 -11.64 1.12 4.63
C SER A 33 -11.37 2.59 4.91
N LYS A 34 -12.16 3.47 4.28
CA LYS A 34 -12.03 4.91 4.50
C LYS A 34 -12.42 5.29 5.92
N SER A 35 -13.54 4.77 6.39
CA SER A 35 -14.05 5.14 7.73
C SER A 35 -13.16 4.64 8.84
N ALA A 36 -12.47 3.52 8.62
CA ALA A 36 -11.57 2.96 9.62
C ALA A 36 -10.18 3.60 9.57
N GLY A 37 -9.91 4.45 8.60
CA GLY A 37 -8.61 5.10 8.47
C GLY A 37 -7.49 4.15 8.06
N HIS A 38 -7.83 3.10 7.32
CA HIS A 38 -6.83 2.14 6.87
C HIS A 38 -5.83 2.78 5.92
N GLN A 39 -4.60 2.31 5.97
CA GLN A 39 -3.58 2.73 5.02
C GLN A 39 -2.78 1.51 4.59
N VAL A 40 -2.01 1.67 3.51
CA VAL A 40 -1.13 0.61 3.02
C VAL A 40 0.29 0.99 3.35
N THR A 41 1.06 0.02 3.87
CA THR A 41 2.48 0.19 4.08
C THR A 41 3.20 -0.84 3.22
N TRP A 42 4.04 -0.35 2.32
CA TRP A 42 4.82 -1.20 1.42
C TRP A 42 6.23 -1.35 1.96
N PHE A 43 6.71 -2.59 1.97
CA PHE A 43 8.05 -2.95 2.42
C PHE A 43 8.80 -3.56 1.25
N SER A 44 10.10 -3.31 1.17
CA SER A 44 10.91 -3.94 0.14
C SER A 44 12.35 -4.07 0.63
N ALA A 45 12.99 -5.20 0.32
CA ALA A 45 14.41 -5.40 0.62
C ALA A 45 15.28 -4.57 -0.32
N ARG A 46 14.81 -4.30 -1.53
CA ARG A 46 15.46 -3.46 -2.52
C ARG A 46 14.58 -2.28 -2.80
N LYS A 47 15.16 -1.18 -3.27
CA LYS A 47 14.32 -0.02 -3.54
C LYS A 47 13.30 -0.36 -4.62
N ALA A 48 12.11 0.22 -4.48
CA ALA A 48 11.01 0.00 -5.40
C ALA A 48 10.22 1.28 -5.51
N VAL A 49 9.43 1.37 -6.59
CA VAL A 49 8.55 2.52 -6.80
C VAL A 49 7.13 1.99 -6.90
N ILE A 50 6.23 2.61 -6.16
CA ILE A 50 4.80 2.33 -6.20
C ILE A 50 4.14 3.48 -6.96
N ALA A 51 3.43 3.16 -8.04
CA ALA A 51 2.86 4.22 -8.90
C ALA A 51 1.40 3.90 -9.24
N PHE A 52 0.51 4.84 -8.91
CA PHE A 52 -0.89 4.78 -9.28
C PHE A 52 -1.10 5.63 -10.52
N SER A 53 -0.69 5.09 -11.68
CA SER A 53 -0.72 5.83 -12.92
C SER A 53 -1.81 5.37 -13.88
N SER A 54 -2.66 4.45 -13.45
CA SER A 54 -3.76 3.98 -14.29
C SER A 54 -4.80 5.07 -14.45
N PRO A 55 -5.75 4.91 -15.38
CA PRO A 55 -6.83 5.89 -15.53
C PRO A 55 -7.64 6.10 -14.25
N SER A 56 -7.66 5.12 -13.36
CA SER A 56 -8.36 5.27 -12.07
C SER A 56 -7.68 6.28 -11.14
N GLY A 57 -6.40 6.55 -11.34
CA GLY A 57 -5.66 7.43 -10.46
C GLY A 57 -5.29 6.77 -9.14
N SER A 58 -5.16 7.57 -8.10
CA SER A 58 -4.77 7.09 -6.78
C SER A 58 -5.89 7.29 -5.77
N PRO A 59 -6.13 6.32 -4.87
CA PRO A 59 -7.06 6.53 -3.77
C PRO A 59 -6.44 7.31 -2.62
N PHE A 60 -5.14 7.62 -2.70
CA PHE A 60 -4.41 8.33 -1.67
C PHE A 60 -4.03 9.72 -2.15
N GLU A 61 -3.49 10.54 -1.25
CA GLU A 61 -3.11 11.90 -1.63
C GLU A 61 -1.98 11.91 -2.64
N GLU A 62 -1.06 10.94 -2.54
CA GLU A 62 0.07 10.85 -3.47
C GLU A 62 -0.21 9.80 -4.52
N THR A 63 0.44 9.94 -5.67
CA THR A 63 0.32 8.96 -6.75
C THR A 63 1.56 8.10 -6.89
N ILE A 64 2.69 8.53 -6.34
CA ILE A 64 3.95 7.81 -6.43
C ILE A 64 4.57 7.74 -5.05
N PHE A 65 5.02 6.53 -4.68
CA PHE A 65 5.69 6.31 -3.41
C PHE A 65 7.00 5.60 -3.68
N HIS A 66 8.08 6.08 -3.05
CA HIS A 66 9.40 5.49 -3.19
C HIS A 66 9.69 4.66 -1.94
N VAL A 67 9.90 3.36 -2.14
CA VAL A 67 10.23 2.46 -1.03
C VAL A 67 11.75 2.34 -0.97
N PRO A 68 12.38 2.77 0.13
CA PRO A 68 13.82 2.64 0.23
C PRO A 68 14.23 1.18 0.40
N ALA A 69 15.45 0.87 -0.01
CA ALA A 69 15.98 -0.48 0.15
C ALA A 69 16.01 -0.84 1.62
N GLY A 70 15.44 -1.99 1.97
CA GLY A 70 15.38 -2.46 3.34
C GLY A 70 14.43 -1.67 4.23
N GLY A 71 13.56 -0.85 3.63
CA GLY A 71 12.67 0.00 4.40
C GLY A 71 11.23 -0.11 3.95
N SER A 72 10.48 0.95 4.25
CA SER A 72 9.04 0.96 3.95
C SER A 72 8.57 2.38 3.69
N VAL A 73 7.38 2.47 3.11
CA VAL A 73 6.68 3.75 2.95
C VAL A 73 5.19 3.48 3.13
N SER A 74 4.50 4.42 3.76
CA SER A 74 3.07 4.31 4.00
C SER A 74 2.31 5.27 3.11
N SER A 75 1.13 4.84 2.66
CA SER A 75 0.29 5.65 1.77
C SER A 75 -0.40 6.80 2.48
N GLY A 76 -0.58 6.69 3.80
CA GLY A 76 -1.54 7.52 4.48
C GLY A 76 -2.96 6.99 4.23
N PRO A 77 -3.96 7.56 4.88
CA PRO A 77 -5.34 7.10 4.69
C PRO A 77 -5.87 7.46 3.30
N ALA A 78 -6.92 6.77 2.89
CA ALA A 78 -7.55 7.07 1.60
C ALA A 78 -8.09 8.51 1.64
N LYS A 79 -7.92 9.21 0.53
CA LYS A 79 -8.41 10.59 0.43
C LYS A 79 -9.94 10.60 0.42
N PRO A 80 -10.57 11.69 0.88
CA PRO A 80 -12.04 11.74 0.95
C PRO A 80 -12.73 11.49 -0.38
N THR A 81 -12.09 11.85 -1.48
CA THR A 81 -12.68 11.68 -2.81
C THR A 81 -12.47 10.29 -3.38
N ALA A 82 -11.74 9.40 -2.69
CA ALA A 82 -11.61 8.01 -3.14
C ALA A 82 -12.99 7.35 -3.13
N GLU A 83 -13.30 6.61 -4.19
CA GLU A 83 -14.63 6.04 -4.37
C GLU A 83 -14.73 4.67 -3.75
N ALA A 84 -15.78 4.46 -2.96
CA ALA A 84 -16.02 3.16 -2.33
C ALA A 84 -16.29 2.12 -3.41
N GLU A 85 -15.84 0.90 -3.15
CA GLU A 85 -16.00 -0.27 -4.02
C GLU A 85 -15.28 -0.13 -5.36
N LYS A 86 -14.40 0.86 -5.49
CA LYS A 86 -13.63 1.04 -6.70
C LYS A 86 -12.28 0.33 -6.56
N HIS A 87 -11.82 -0.25 -7.66
CA HIS A 87 -10.54 -0.93 -7.75
C HIS A 87 -9.50 0.04 -8.30
N TYR A 88 -8.44 0.27 -7.53
CA TYR A 88 -7.35 1.16 -7.94
C TYR A 88 -6.13 0.31 -8.19
N LYS A 89 -5.77 0.17 -9.46
CA LYS A 89 -4.57 -0.57 -9.82
C LYS A 89 -3.35 0.30 -9.64
N TYR A 90 -2.26 -0.32 -9.24
CA TYR A 90 -1.00 0.38 -9.14
C TYR A 90 0.11 -0.52 -9.66
N SER A 91 1.25 0.09 -9.95
CA SER A 91 2.41 -0.65 -10.43
C SER A 91 3.45 -0.70 -9.33
N VAL A 92 4.05 -1.87 -9.15
CA VAL A 92 5.22 -2.02 -8.30
C VAL A 92 6.39 -2.24 -9.22
N VAL A 93 7.28 -1.25 -9.29
CA VAL A 93 8.45 -1.30 -10.15
C VAL A 93 9.64 -1.66 -9.29
N GLY A 94 10.08 -2.90 -9.39
CA GLY A 94 11.26 -3.38 -8.71
C GLY A 94 12.47 -3.26 -9.61
N GLU A 95 13.62 -3.70 -9.10
CA GLU A 95 14.86 -3.65 -9.88
C GLU A 95 14.82 -4.61 -11.07
N LYS A 96 14.03 -5.66 -10.98
CA LYS A 96 14.04 -6.73 -11.98
C LYS A 96 12.70 -6.96 -12.66
N GLY A 97 11.71 -6.13 -12.38
CA GLY A 97 10.42 -6.32 -13.03
C GLY A 97 9.34 -5.43 -12.47
N VAL A 98 8.15 -5.59 -13.04
CA VAL A 98 6.99 -4.77 -12.71
C VAL A 98 5.79 -5.69 -12.50
N ASN A 99 4.95 -5.35 -11.52
CA ASN A 99 3.71 -6.07 -11.25
C ASN A 99 2.59 -5.06 -11.02
N ASP A 100 1.34 -5.49 -11.20
CA ASP A 100 0.18 -4.59 -11.14
C ASP A 100 -0.85 -5.06 -10.12
N PRO A 101 -0.60 -4.85 -8.82
CA PRO A 101 -1.59 -5.20 -7.80
C PRO A 101 -2.71 -4.16 -7.72
N THR A 102 -3.65 -4.40 -6.81
CA THR A 102 -4.87 -3.60 -6.71
C THR A 102 -5.16 -3.23 -5.27
N VAL A 103 -5.64 -2.00 -5.07
CA VAL A 103 -6.25 -1.56 -3.82
C VAL A 103 -7.74 -1.38 -4.07
N ILE A 104 -8.57 -1.98 -3.22
CA ILE A 104 -10.02 -1.82 -3.27
C ILE A 104 -10.44 -0.98 -2.07
N ILE A 105 -11.16 0.10 -2.34
CA ILE A 105 -11.58 1.02 -1.29
C ILE A 105 -12.97 0.61 -0.79
N HIS A 106 -13.13 0.64 0.52
CA HIS A 106 -14.41 0.41 1.19
C HIS A 106 -14.72 1.60 2.10
N ASN A 107 -15.96 1.80 2.37
CA ASN A 107 -16.38 2.83 3.34
C ASN A 107 -16.09 2.43 4.77
#